data_4807de609197241a6dcc263500e13c37
#
_entry.id   4807de609197241a6dcc263500e13c37
#
_cell.length_a   1.000
_cell.length_b   1.000
_cell.length_c   1.000
_cell.angle_alpha   90.00
_cell.angle_beta   90.00
_cell.angle_gamma   90.00
#
_symmetry.space_group_name_H-M   'P 1'
#
loop_
_entity.id
_entity.type
_entity.pdbx_description
1 polymer ?
#
loop_
_entity_poly.entity_id
_entity_poly.type
_entity_poly.pdbx_seq_one_letter_code
_entity_poly.pdbx_strand_id
1 'polypeptide(L)'
;MLHISDNTKSDQSLARFKTIQTLTNKKHYKILNKIIIGISILGFGLLFLPWTQNISGTGAVTTLKPNQRPQSIQSVISGRIEKWYVQEGDFVKKGDTILYISEIKEDYMDPNLVSNTKNQVDAKKQAVQSYESKVASLSNQLRAIESEKKLKLEQAQNKIKQARLKIKSDSIDLIAVNTQLKIANTQYNRSLQLNKEGLKPMTDVEEKRLKLQDAEAKIINQENKLLSSKNDFINSKVEINRIIAEYSEKVAKSESDQFTAKSSQYDASAQVNKLENQYANYSIRNNMYYIRAAQSGYINRALQSGIGETIKEGTAIATIMPSAYDIAVETYVNPVDLPLIRKGEKVRVWFDGWPTIVFSGWPNASYGTFGGKIVAVENFISDNGKYRILIAPDPNEPKWPAQLSIGSGAQTLALLDTVPMWFEIWRTLNGFPPNYYKKDAKPTKEKK
;
A
#
# COMPACT_ATOMS: atom_id res chain seq x y z
N MET A 1 80.11 30.98 73.62
CA MET A 1 79.06 30.91 74.61
C MET A 1 78.59 32.35 74.92
N LEU A 2 77.52 32.84 74.41
CA LEU A 2 76.94 34.13 74.73
C LEU A 2 75.85 33.88 75.75
N HIS A 3 76.13 34.24 77.02
CA HIS A 3 75.11 34.31 78.04
C HIS A 3 74.23 35.53 77.77
N ILE A 4 73.06 35.35 77.36
CA ILE A 4 72.02 36.42 77.33
C ILE A 4 71.34 36.40 78.69
N SER A 5 71.54 37.50 79.43
CA SER A 5 71.08 37.69 80.81
C SER A 5 69.53 37.64 80.88
N ASP A 6 69.09 36.80 81.78
CA ASP A 6 67.67 36.83 82.30
C ASP A 6 67.38 38.13 83.04
N ASN A 7 66.99 39.09 82.28
CA ASN A 7 66.44 40.32 82.92
C ASN A 7 65.11 40.65 82.29
N THR A 8 64.21 39.76 82.49
CA THR A 8 62.75 40.03 82.20
C THR A 8 62.29 41.03 83.28
N LYS A 9 62.26 42.28 82.87
CA LYS A 9 61.61 43.28 83.72
C LYS A 9 60.10 42.85 83.80
N SER A 10 59.70 42.76 85.07
CA SER A 10 58.36 42.23 85.39
C SER A 10 57.23 42.92 84.56
N ASP A 11 56.27 42.15 84.15
CA ASP A 11 55.06 42.59 83.37
C ASP A 11 54.32 43.77 83.96
N GLN A 12 54.54 44.14 85.21
CA GLN A 12 53.90 45.26 85.89
C GLN A 12 54.34 46.67 85.36
N SER A 13 55.48 46.79 84.73
CA SER A 13 55.96 48.07 84.19
C SER A 13 55.38 48.33 82.77
N LEU A 14 55.00 47.32 82.04
CA LEU A 14 54.43 47.45 80.73
C LEU A 14 52.92 47.79 80.77
N ALA A 15 52.23 47.49 81.86
CA ALA A 15 50.81 47.81 82.06
C ALA A 15 50.48 49.31 82.18
N ARG A 16 51.51 50.20 82.30
CA ARG A 16 51.34 51.67 82.38
C ARG A 16 51.22 52.35 81.03
N PHE A 17 51.56 51.67 79.90
CA PHE A 17 51.42 52.31 78.61
C PHE A 17 49.99 52.16 78.05
N LYS A 18 49.38 53.28 77.71
CA LYS A 18 48.01 53.35 77.16
C LYS A 18 47.80 52.45 75.92
N THR A 19 48.85 52.32 75.12
CA THR A 19 48.91 51.45 73.93
C THR A 19 48.81 49.95 74.27
N ILE A 20 49.41 49.51 75.38
CA ILE A 20 49.33 48.08 75.81
C ILE A 20 47.96 47.81 76.44
N GLN A 21 47.38 48.82 77.16
CA GLN A 21 46.02 48.69 77.69
C GLN A 21 44.95 48.60 76.56
N THR A 22 45.16 49.23 75.42
CA THR A 22 44.25 49.10 74.26
C THR A 22 44.44 47.78 73.54
N LEU A 23 45.65 47.23 73.47
CA LEU A 23 45.95 45.93 72.95
C LEU A 23 45.43 44.75 73.81
N THR A 24 45.40 44.92 75.12
CA THR A 24 44.88 43.91 76.06
C THR A 24 43.38 44.01 76.33
N ASN A 25 42.69 45.01 75.74
CA ASN A 25 41.27 45.22 75.97
C ASN A 25 40.45 44.13 75.25
N LYS A 26 40.22 42.99 75.91
CA LYS A 26 39.47 41.83 75.41
C LYS A 26 38.01 42.07 75.15
N LYS A 27 37.49 43.34 75.37
CA LYS A 27 36.08 43.66 75.12
C LYS A 27 35.70 43.46 73.61
N HIS A 28 36.56 43.87 72.68
CA HIS A 28 36.33 43.77 71.27
C HIS A 28 36.33 42.26 70.82
N TYR A 29 37.20 41.44 71.36
CA TYR A 29 37.22 40.02 71.13
C TYR A 29 35.97 39.35 71.67
N LYS A 30 35.43 39.78 72.82
CA LYS A 30 34.17 39.20 73.34
C LYS A 30 32.98 39.62 72.48
N ILE A 31 32.92 40.82 71.91
CA ILE A 31 31.89 41.22 70.98
C ILE A 31 32.03 40.53 69.65
N LEU A 32 33.24 40.45 69.11
CA LEU A 32 33.53 39.70 67.88
C LEU A 32 33.13 38.20 67.98
N ASN A 33 33.50 37.59 69.13
CA ASN A 33 33.10 36.20 69.39
C ASN A 33 31.56 36.01 69.43
N LYS A 34 30.83 36.95 70.05
CA LYS A 34 29.38 36.92 70.09
C LYS A 34 28.77 37.08 68.71
N ILE A 35 29.35 37.95 67.87
CA ILE A 35 28.95 38.14 66.48
C ILE A 35 29.25 36.88 65.66
N ILE A 36 30.45 36.27 65.79
CA ILE A 36 30.85 35.06 65.13
C ILE A 36 29.93 33.88 65.53
N ILE A 37 29.66 33.74 66.85
CA ILE A 37 28.74 32.73 67.36
C ILE A 37 27.33 32.94 66.79
N GLY A 38 26.82 34.17 66.75
CA GLY A 38 25.55 34.55 66.18
C GLY A 38 25.46 34.19 64.68
N ILE A 39 26.49 34.55 63.94
CA ILE A 39 26.59 34.17 62.49
C ILE A 39 26.68 32.65 62.29
N SER A 40 27.44 31.96 63.16
CA SER A 40 27.54 30.50 63.10
C SER A 40 26.20 29.79 63.40
N ILE A 41 25.46 30.27 64.42
CA ILE A 41 24.12 29.74 64.75
C ILE A 41 23.16 30.01 63.61
N LEU A 42 23.18 31.23 63.04
CA LEU A 42 22.38 31.57 61.85
C LEU A 42 22.73 30.71 60.67
N GLY A 43 24.02 30.55 60.36
CA GLY A 43 24.54 29.64 59.29
C GLY A 43 24.15 28.19 59.50
N PHE A 44 24.24 27.71 60.77
CA PHE A 44 23.79 26.35 61.10
C PHE A 44 22.29 26.17 60.92
N GLY A 45 21.48 27.20 61.29
CA GLY A 45 20.03 27.15 61.06
C GLY A 45 19.69 27.15 59.55
N LEU A 46 20.43 27.88 58.74
CA LEU A 46 20.24 27.92 57.28
C LEU A 46 20.47 26.52 56.62
N LEU A 47 21.32 25.69 57.21
CA LEU A 47 21.59 24.33 56.70
C LEU A 47 20.35 23.41 56.78
N PHE A 48 19.38 23.71 57.61
CA PHE A 48 18.15 22.91 57.74
C PHE A 48 16.99 23.46 56.90
N LEU A 49 17.19 24.53 56.15
CA LEU A 49 16.17 25.02 55.23
C LEU A 49 15.91 23.99 54.13
N PRO A 50 14.63 23.89 53.72
CA PRO A 50 14.27 23.01 52.61
C PRO A 50 14.88 23.48 51.29
N TRP A 51 15.57 22.63 50.61
CA TRP A 51 16.15 22.84 49.29
C TRP A 51 15.57 21.85 48.29
N THR A 52 14.93 22.34 47.22
CA THR A 52 14.41 21.50 46.17
C THR A 52 15.57 21.14 45.20
N GLN A 53 15.88 19.88 45.13
CA GLN A 53 16.85 19.35 44.13
C GLN A 53 16.34 19.59 42.75
N ASN A 54 17.21 19.86 41.80
CA ASN A 54 16.82 20.17 40.44
C ASN A 54 17.87 19.70 39.40
N ILE A 55 17.38 19.51 38.18
CA ILE A 55 18.21 19.20 37.01
C ILE A 55 17.94 20.30 35.98
N SER A 56 18.99 21.02 35.60
CA SER A 56 18.92 22.05 34.57
C SER A 56 19.13 21.48 33.17
N GLY A 57 18.39 21.99 32.20
CA GLY A 57 18.56 21.69 30.80
C GLY A 57 18.39 22.91 29.93
N THR A 58 19.06 22.91 28.80
CA THR A 58 18.89 23.94 27.76
C THR A 58 18.23 23.36 26.57
N GLY A 59 17.36 24.13 25.92
CA GLY A 59 16.59 23.65 24.78
C GLY A 59 15.94 24.77 24.00
N ALA A 60 14.90 24.44 23.25
CA ALA A 60 14.19 25.37 22.42
C ALA A 60 12.68 25.07 22.40
N VAL A 61 11.92 26.10 22.09
CA VAL A 61 10.47 25.96 21.84
C VAL A 61 10.25 25.16 20.56
N THR A 62 9.40 24.15 20.65
CA THR A 62 9.01 23.27 19.55
C THR A 62 7.50 23.01 19.59
N THR A 63 6.98 22.08 18.78
CA THR A 63 5.58 21.68 18.82
C THR A 63 5.41 20.37 19.56
N LEU A 64 4.30 20.23 20.27
CA LEU A 64 3.98 19.04 21.03
C LEU A 64 3.78 17.81 20.12
N LYS A 65 3.08 17.99 19.00
CA LYS A 65 2.73 16.92 18.06
C LYS A 65 3.60 16.98 16.80
N PRO A 66 4.10 15.84 16.29
CA PRO A 66 4.93 15.81 15.08
C PRO A 66 4.26 16.41 13.84
N ASN A 67 2.95 16.24 13.68
CA ASN A 67 2.17 16.77 12.55
C ASN A 67 1.97 18.28 12.60
N GLN A 68 2.33 18.94 13.70
CA GLN A 68 2.29 20.39 13.87
C GLN A 68 3.65 21.06 13.61
N ARG A 69 4.68 20.28 13.30
CA ARG A 69 6.00 20.83 12.95
C ARG A 69 5.99 21.49 11.59
N PRO A 70 6.86 22.46 11.35
CA PRO A 70 7.09 22.99 10.01
C PRO A 70 7.41 21.86 9.04
N GLN A 71 6.70 21.81 7.90
CA GLN A 71 6.87 20.76 6.91
C GLN A 71 7.45 21.34 5.63
N SER A 72 8.50 20.71 5.12
CA SER A 72 9.05 21.03 3.80
C SER A 72 8.20 20.38 2.72
N ILE A 73 7.72 21.18 1.78
CA ILE A 73 7.08 20.71 0.57
C ILE A 73 8.18 20.39 -0.43
N GLN A 74 8.18 19.15 -0.92
CA GLN A 74 9.16 18.68 -1.90
C GLN A 74 8.48 18.39 -3.22
N SER A 75 9.21 18.57 -4.33
CA SER A 75 8.76 18.13 -5.64
C SER A 75 8.77 16.60 -5.72
N VAL A 76 7.65 16.01 -6.13
CA VAL A 76 7.54 14.56 -6.34
C VAL A 76 8.09 14.14 -7.70
N ILE A 77 8.20 15.09 -8.63
CA ILE A 77 8.69 14.87 -9.98
C ILE A 77 9.70 15.96 -10.36
N SER A 78 10.57 15.66 -11.29
CA SER A 78 11.44 16.68 -11.90
C SER A 78 10.63 17.54 -12.85
N GLY A 79 10.91 18.85 -12.89
CA GLY A 79 10.21 19.78 -13.77
C GLY A 79 10.83 21.18 -13.74
N ARG A 80 10.29 22.08 -14.55
CA ARG A 80 10.65 23.49 -14.58
C ARG A 80 9.55 24.32 -13.95
N ILE A 81 9.90 25.24 -13.05
CA ILE A 81 8.95 26.16 -12.41
C ILE A 81 8.38 27.12 -13.45
N GLU A 82 7.08 27.06 -13.68
CA GLU A 82 6.37 27.94 -14.60
C GLU A 82 5.64 29.07 -13.88
N LYS A 83 5.02 28.78 -12.74
CA LYS A 83 4.19 29.76 -12.06
C LYS A 83 4.09 29.49 -10.56
N TRP A 84 4.27 30.52 -9.75
CA TRP A 84 3.91 30.55 -8.34
C TRP A 84 2.50 31.14 -8.16
N TYR A 85 1.72 30.55 -7.27
CA TYR A 85 0.37 31.00 -6.91
C TYR A 85 0.32 31.65 -5.53
N VAL A 86 1.39 31.53 -4.75
CA VAL A 86 1.50 32.02 -3.37
C VAL A 86 2.82 32.74 -3.15
N GLN A 87 2.87 33.59 -2.11
CA GLN A 87 4.06 34.32 -1.67
C GLN A 87 4.43 33.90 -0.25
N GLU A 88 5.64 34.25 0.20
CA GLU A 88 6.04 34.07 1.60
C GLU A 88 5.12 34.92 2.52
N GLY A 89 4.64 34.31 3.59
CA GLY A 89 3.68 34.88 4.52
C GLY A 89 2.21 34.60 4.19
N ASP A 90 1.89 34.09 3.00
CA ASP A 90 0.52 33.75 2.64
C ASP A 90 -0.03 32.57 3.45
N PHE A 91 -1.30 32.67 3.79
CA PHE A 91 -2.04 31.54 4.37
C PHE A 91 -2.61 30.66 3.28
N VAL A 92 -2.32 29.36 3.37
CA VAL A 92 -2.82 28.32 2.44
C VAL A 92 -3.64 27.28 3.20
N LYS A 93 -4.68 26.76 2.56
CA LYS A 93 -5.44 25.61 3.04
C LYS A 93 -4.85 24.34 2.47
N LYS A 94 -5.06 23.21 3.16
CA LYS A 94 -4.69 21.90 2.65
C LYS A 94 -5.32 21.68 1.27
N GLY A 95 -4.50 21.36 0.27
CA GLY A 95 -4.90 21.12 -1.12
C GLY A 95 -4.77 22.34 -2.04
N ASP A 96 -4.55 23.55 -1.51
CA ASP A 96 -4.33 24.74 -2.33
C ASP A 96 -3.07 24.56 -3.17
N THR A 97 -3.10 25.05 -4.41
CA THR A 97 -1.96 25.00 -5.33
C THR A 97 -0.93 26.06 -4.95
N ILE A 98 0.29 25.65 -4.73
CA ILE A 98 1.42 26.52 -4.37
C ILE A 98 2.16 26.97 -5.60
N LEU A 99 2.54 26.04 -6.48
CA LEU A 99 3.18 26.32 -7.74
C LEU A 99 2.81 25.28 -8.80
N TYR A 100 3.00 25.67 -10.06
CA TYR A 100 2.87 24.82 -11.23
C TYR A 100 4.24 24.61 -11.86
N ILE A 101 4.55 23.36 -12.18
CA ILE A 101 5.77 22.95 -12.89
C ILE A 101 5.42 22.35 -14.23
N SER A 102 6.24 22.60 -15.24
CA SER A 102 6.15 21.92 -16.55
C SER A 102 7.07 20.72 -16.60
N GLU A 103 6.69 19.73 -17.40
CA GLU A 103 7.48 18.52 -17.63
C GLU A 103 8.74 18.82 -18.44
N ILE A 104 9.84 18.15 -18.12
CA ILE A 104 11.12 18.23 -18.80
C ILE A 104 11.56 16.88 -19.41
N LYS A 105 10.86 15.79 -19.12
CA LYS A 105 11.16 14.47 -19.68
C LYS A 105 10.40 14.28 -20.98
N GLU A 106 11.10 13.90 -22.04
CA GLU A 106 10.57 13.73 -23.39
C GLU A 106 9.35 12.82 -23.46
N ASP A 107 9.33 11.72 -22.72
CA ASP A 107 8.23 10.75 -22.68
C ASP A 107 6.88 11.32 -22.20
N TYR A 108 6.87 12.49 -21.57
CA TYR A 108 5.69 13.09 -20.93
C TYR A 108 5.40 14.52 -21.41
N MET A 109 6.13 14.99 -22.42
CA MET A 109 6.00 16.37 -22.93
C MET A 109 4.71 16.61 -23.72
N ASP A 110 4.03 15.55 -24.20
CA ASP A 110 2.78 15.72 -24.96
C ASP A 110 1.65 16.21 -24.04
N PRO A 111 1.11 17.43 -24.25
CA PRO A 111 -0.01 17.94 -23.45
C PRO A 111 -1.27 17.08 -23.52
N ASN A 112 -1.42 16.33 -24.63
CA ASN A 112 -2.56 15.46 -24.89
C ASN A 112 -2.33 14.00 -24.49
N LEU A 113 -1.19 13.67 -23.86
CA LEU A 113 -0.80 12.31 -23.54
C LEU A 113 -1.90 11.53 -22.79
N VAL A 114 -2.49 12.15 -21.79
CA VAL A 114 -3.59 11.54 -20.99
C VAL A 114 -4.81 11.29 -21.85
N SER A 115 -5.21 12.27 -22.67
CA SER A 115 -6.36 12.17 -23.56
C SER A 115 -6.15 11.12 -24.66
N ASN A 116 -4.98 11.14 -25.28
CA ASN A 116 -4.62 10.19 -26.34
C ASN A 116 -4.58 8.75 -25.81
N THR A 117 -4.01 8.55 -24.62
CA THR A 117 -3.99 7.23 -23.97
C THR A 117 -5.40 6.76 -23.62
N LYS A 118 -6.27 7.65 -23.14
CA LYS A 118 -7.66 7.33 -22.89
C LYS A 118 -8.38 6.87 -24.16
N ASN A 119 -8.21 7.59 -25.25
CA ASN A 119 -8.79 7.22 -26.56
C ASN A 119 -8.31 5.83 -27.01
N GLN A 120 -7.02 5.51 -26.77
CA GLN A 120 -6.47 4.18 -27.07
C GLN A 120 -7.13 3.08 -26.21
N VAL A 121 -7.34 3.34 -24.91
CA VAL A 121 -8.08 2.43 -24.02
C VAL A 121 -9.47 2.18 -24.56
N ASP A 122 -10.21 3.21 -24.90
CA ASP A 122 -11.59 3.12 -25.39
C ASP A 122 -11.68 2.36 -26.72
N ALA A 123 -10.75 2.62 -27.67
CA ALA A 123 -10.65 1.88 -28.91
C ALA A 123 -10.37 0.39 -28.70
N LYS A 124 -9.46 0.05 -27.77
CA LYS A 124 -9.18 -1.35 -27.45
C LYS A 124 -10.32 -2.06 -26.72
N LYS A 125 -11.08 -1.36 -25.88
CA LYS A 125 -12.31 -1.90 -25.29
C LYS A 125 -13.36 -2.25 -26.35
N GLN A 126 -13.53 -1.41 -27.36
CA GLN A 126 -14.39 -1.70 -28.51
C GLN A 126 -13.92 -2.92 -29.30
N ALA A 127 -12.59 -3.09 -29.45
CA ALA A 127 -12.04 -4.30 -30.08
C ALA A 127 -12.38 -5.57 -29.28
N VAL A 128 -12.26 -5.55 -27.94
CA VAL A 128 -12.67 -6.68 -27.09
C VAL A 128 -14.15 -7.01 -27.32
N GLN A 129 -15.03 -6.04 -27.30
CA GLN A 129 -16.47 -6.23 -27.54
C GLN A 129 -16.76 -6.81 -28.93
N SER A 130 -15.98 -6.41 -29.95
CA SER A 130 -16.08 -6.95 -31.31
C SER A 130 -15.67 -8.43 -31.36
N TYR A 131 -14.60 -8.81 -30.65
CA TYR A 131 -14.20 -10.22 -30.54
C TYR A 131 -15.22 -11.05 -29.76
N GLU A 132 -15.82 -10.53 -28.70
CA GLU A 132 -16.93 -11.19 -27.97
C GLU A 132 -18.11 -11.48 -28.89
N SER A 133 -18.50 -10.50 -29.68
CA SER A 133 -19.56 -10.65 -30.67
C SER A 133 -19.22 -11.70 -31.73
N LYS A 134 -17.95 -11.74 -32.17
CA LYS A 134 -17.45 -12.77 -33.11
C LYS A 134 -17.49 -14.18 -32.50
N VAL A 135 -17.06 -14.33 -31.25
CA VAL A 135 -17.13 -15.62 -30.53
C VAL A 135 -18.57 -16.10 -30.39
N ALA A 136 -19.50 -15.20 -30.05
CA ALA A 136 -20.92 -15.51 -29.96
C ALA A 136 -21.51 -15.96 -31.33
N SER A 137 -21.15 -15.26 -32.42
CA SER A 137 -21.58 -15.61 -33.79
C SER A 137 -21.06 -16.97 -34.22
N LEU A 138 -19.79 -17.28 -33.95
CA LEU A 138 -19.17 -18.57 -34.22
C LEU A 138 -19.84 -19.69 -33.39
N SER A 139 -20.20 -19.45 -32.15
CA SER A 139 -20.96 -20.38 -31.32
C SER A 139 -22.35 -20.67 -31.91
N ASN A 140 -23.04 -19.67 -32.45
CA ASN A 140 -24.32 -19.84 -33.15
C ASN A 140 -24.14 -20.64 -34.45
N GLN A 141 -23.07 -20.38 -35.22
CA GLN A 141 -22.72 -21.11 -36.42
C GLN A 141 -22.46 -22.59 -36.12
N LEU A 142 -21.72 -22.89 -35.06
CA LEU A 142 -21.44 -24.26 -34.62
C LEU A 142 -22.74 -25.02 -34.34
N ARG A 143 -23.67 -24.43 -33.60
CA ARG A 143 -25.00 -25.01 -33.32
C ARG A 143 -25.81 -25.25 -34.59
N ALA A 144 -25.73 -24.34 -35.55
CA ALA A 144 -26.40 -24.49 -36.85
C ALA A 144 -25.82 -25.68 -37.66
N ILE A 145 -24.48 -25.82 -37.71
CA ILE A 145 -23.79 -26.96 -38.37
C ILE A 145 -24.17 -28.27 -37.70
N GLU A 146 -24.25 -28.36 -36.40
CA GLU A 146 -24.68 -29.57 -35.67
C GLU A 146 -26.14 -29.94 -35.97
N SER A 147 -27.01 -28.95 -36.00
CA SER A 147 -28.41 -29.15 -36.37
C SER A 147 -28.55 -29.65 -37.81
N GLU A 148 -27.84 -29.05 -38.76
CA GLU A 148 -27.81 -29.48 -40.14
C GLU A 148 -27.27 -30.91 -40.30
N LYS A 149 -26.17 -31.23 -39.58
CA LYS A 149 -25.65 -32.63 -39.53
C LYS A 149 -26.72 -33.62 -39.12
N LYS A 150 -27.46 -33.32 -38.06
CA LYS A 150 -28.55 -34.17 -37.55
C LYS A 150 -29.62 -34.42 -38.62
N LEU A 151 -30.11 -33.35 -39.28
CA LEU A 151 -31.13 -33.43 -40.33
C LEU A 151 -30.63 -34.24 -41.54
N LYS A 152 -29.36 -34.02 -41.96
CA LYS A 152 -28.78 -34.77 -43.09
C LYS A 152 -28.59 -36.26 -42.77
N LEU A 153 -28.20 -36.58 -41.55
CA LEU A 153 -28.11 -38.00 -41.12
C LEU A 153 -29.49 -38.67 -41.08
N GLU A 154 -30.52 -37.99 -40.61
CA GLU A 154 -31.89 -38.49 -40.61
C GLU A 154 -32.40 -38.74 -42.04
N GLN A 155 -32.13 -37.81 -42.97
CA GLN A 155 -32.46 -37.95 -44.38
C GLN A 155 -31.76 -39.19 -45.00
N ALA A 156 -30.45 -39.38 -44.71
CA ALA A 156 -29.70 -40.54 -45.21
C ALA A 156 -30.21 -41.85 -44.61
N GLN A 157 -30.57 -41.86 -43.31
CA GLN A 157 -31.20 -43.03 -42.68
C GLN A 157 -32.53 -43.39 -43.34
N ASN A 158 -33.35 -42.42 -43.73
CA ASN A 158 -34.60 -42.66 -44.45
C ASN A 158 -34.33 -43.26 -45.85
N LYS A 159 -33.29 -42.78 -46.56
CA LYS A 159 -32.86 -43.41 -47.85
C LYS A 159 -32.47 -44.86 -47.66
N ILE A 160 -31.73 -45.21 -46.61
CA ILE A 160 -31.41 -46.60 -46.28
C ILE A 160 -32.67 -47.47 -46.07
N LYS A 161 -33.65 -46.92 -45.32
CA LYS A 161 -34.93 -47.64 -45.10
C LYS A 161 -35.63 -47.88 -46.43
N GLN A 162 -35.73 -46.89 -47.36
CA GLN A 162 -36.31 -46.99 -48.66
C GLN A 162 -35.56 -48.00 -49.50
N ALA A 163 -34.24 -48.00 -49.60
CA ALA A 163 -33.42 -48.96 -50.30
C ALA A 163 -33.63 -50.43 -49.81
N ARG A 164 -33.73 -50.58 -48.44
CA ARG A 164 -34.04 -51.89 -47.85
C ARG A 164 -35.41 -52.38 -48.25
N LEU A 165 -36.46 -51.57 -48.34
CA LEU A 165 -37.79 -51.90 -48.76
C LEU A 165 -37.78 -52.32 -50.27
N LYS A 166 -36.99 -51.61 -51.11
CA LYS A 166 -36.82 -51.93 -52.53
C LYS A 166 -36.16 -53.29 -52.73
N ILE A 167 -35.12 -53.62 -52.01
CA ILE A 167 -34.48 -54.97 -52.02
C ILE A 167 -35.53 -55.98 -51.64
N LYS A 168 -36.34 -55.77 -50.60
CA LYS A 168 -37.41 -56.72 -50.21
C LYS A 168 -38.41 -56.95 -51.34
N SER A 169 -38.86 -55.85 -51.98
CA SER A 169 -39.78 -55.94 -53.17
C SER A 169 -39.13 -56.70 -54.30
N ASP A 170 -37.94 -56.30 -54.76
CA ASP A 170 -37.23 -56.97 -55.89
C ASP A 170 -36.89 -58.45 -55.59
N SER A 171 -36.68 -58.79 -54.30
CA SER A 171 -36.46 -60.21 -53.86
C SER A 171 -37.75 -61.00 -53.94
N ILE A 172 -38.90 -60.46 -53.62
CA ILE A 172 -40.22 -61.06 -53.75
C ILE A 172 -40.54 -61.27 -55.23
N ASP A 173 -40.29 -60.25 -56.08
CA ASP A 173 -40.46 -60.33 -57.53
C ASP A 173 -39.56 -61.44 -58.12
N LEU A 174 -38.31 -61.59 -57.65
CA LEU A 174 -37.42 -62.65 -58.09
C LEU A 174 -38.00 -64.07 -57.78
N ILE A 175 -38.56 -64.21 -56.56
CA ILE A 175 -39.23 -65.51 -56.20
C ILE A 175 -40.40 -65.80 -57.12
N ALA A 176 -41.19 -64.81 -57.49
CA ALA A 176 -42.34 -64.94 -58.41
C ALA A 176 -41.85 -65.34 -59.82
N VAL A 177 -40.82 -64.68 -60.36
CA VAL A 177 -40.25 -65.00 -61.68
C VAL A 177 -39.60 -66.35 -61.67
N ASN A 178 -38.91 -66.76 -60.61
CA ASN A 178 -38.32 -68.09 -60.42
C ASN A 178 -39.41 -69.21 -60.44
N THR A 179 -40.57 -68.94 -59.84
CA THR A 179 -41.72 -69.83 -59.88
C THR A 179 -42.26 -69.94 -61.28
N GLN A 180 -42.34 -68.84 -62.03
CA GLN A 180 -42.75 -68.87 -63.44
C GLN A 180 -41.79 -69.70 -64.33
N LEU A 181 -40.49 -69.53 -64.12
CA LEU A 181 -39.47 -70.34 -64.80
C LEU A 181 -39.65 -71.82 -64.51
N LYS A 182 -39.84 -72.16 -63.23
CA LYS A 182 -40.11 -73.55 -62.83
C LYS A 182 -41.32 -74.16 -63.51
N ILE A 183 -42.39 -73.41 -63.63
CA ILE A 183 -43.61 -73.77 -64.33
C ILE A 183 -43.36 -73.95 -65.84
N ALA A 184 -42.68 -72.94 -66.45
CA ALA A 184 -42.35 -73.02 -67.90
C ALA A 184 -41.49 -74.22 -68.26
N ASN A 185 -40.44 -74.53 -67.44
CA ASN A 185 -39.59 -75.69 -67.60
C ASN A 185 -40.35 -76.99 -67.46
N THR A 186 -41.24 -77.13 -66.48
CA THR A 186 -42.12 -78.26 -66.28
C THR A 186 -43.02 -78.44 -67.47
N GLN A 187 -43.61 -77.39 -68.03
CA GLN A 187 -44.50 -77.43 -69.21
C GLN A 187 -43.73 -77.80 -70.45
N TYR A 188 -42.53 -77.27 -70.65
CA TYR A 188 -41.67 -77.65 -71.77
C TYR A 188 -41.28 -79.13 -71.70
N ASN A 189 -40.79 -79.63 -70.60
CA ASN A 189 -40.39 -81.04 -70.40
C ASN A 189 -41.58 -82.03 -70.64
N ARG A 190 -42.79 -81.63 -70.12
CA ARG A 190 -44.00 -82.38 -70.34
C ARG A 190 -44.41 -82.42 -71.87
N SER A 191 -44.34 -81.28 -72.56
CA SER A 191 -44.66 -81.16 -73.96
C SER A 191 -43.66 -81.95 -74.80
N LEU A 192 -42.36 -81.94 -74.47
CA LEU A 192 -41.33 -82.70 -75.11
C LEU A 192 -41.54 -84.24 -74.97
N GLN A 193 -41.99 -84.72 -73.80
CA GLN A 193 -42.30 -86.09 -73.55
C GLN A 193 -43.51 -86.54 -74.34
N LEU A 194 -44.60 -85.74 -74.31
CA LEU A 194 -45.82 -86.05 -75.09
C LEU A 194 -45.59 -86.08 -76.64
N ASN A 195 -44.67 -85.23 -77.10
CA ASN A 195 -44.26 -85.26 -78.50
C ASN A 195 -43.48 -86.54 -78.84
N LYS A 196 -42.57 -87.02 -78.00
CA LYS A 196 -41.85 -88.29 -78.13
C LYS A 196 -42.81 -89.48 -78.16
N GLU A 197 -43.96 -89.41 -77.49
CA GLU A 197 -45.02 -90.36 -77.43
C GLU A 197 -46.01 -90.24 -78.62
N GLY A 198 -45.77 -89.26 -79.52
CA GLY A 198 -46.60 -89.06 -80.73
C GLY A 198 -47.97 -88.35 -80.45
N LEU A 199 -48.18 -87.88 -79.23
CA LEU A 199 -49.47 -87.31 -78.76
C LEU A 199 -49.58 -85.81 -78.97
N LYS A 200 -48.47 -85.12 -79.32
CA LYS A 200 -48.40 -83.67 -79.56
C LYS A 200 -47.54 -83.31 -80.77
N PRO A 201 -47.92 -82.25 -81.56
CA PRO A 201 -47.06 -81.80 -82.67
C PRO A 201 -45.83 -81.05 -82.20
N MET A 202 -44.74 -81.01 -83.04
CA MET A 202 -43.48 -80.33 -82.70
C MET A 202 -43.61 -78.84 -82.47
N THR A 203 -44.59 -78.19 -83.10
CA THR A 203 -44.92 -76.79 -82.95
C THR A 203 -45.29 -76.41 -81.50
N ASP A 204 -45.96 -77.30 -80.74
CA ASP A 204 -46.28 -77.11 -79.34
C ASP A 204 -45.02 -77.15 -78.48
N VAL A 205 -44.06 -77.98 -78.82
CA VAL A 205 -42.75 -78.00 -78.09
C VAL A 205 -41.96 -76.77 -78.35
N GLU A 206 -41.93 -76.26 -79.56
CA GLU A 206 -41.26 -75.03 -79.94
C GLU A 206 -41.91 -73.79 -79.21
N GLU A 207 -43.25 -73.76 -79.15
CA GLU A 207 -43.94 -72.70 -78.37
C GLU A 207 -43.56 -72.73 -76.88
N LYS A 208 -43.50 -73.91 -76.25
CA LYS A 208 -43.11 -74.03 -74.83
C LYS A 208 -41.63 -73.72 -74.59
N ARG A 209 -40.76 -74.09 -75.62
CA ARG A 209 -39.33 -73.72 -75.60
C ARG A 209 -39.16 -72.19 -75.62
N LEU A 210 -39.93 -71.48 -76.45
CA LEU A 210 -39.88 -70.01 -76.51
C LEU A 210 -40.33 -69.40 -75.19
N LYS A 211 -41.40 -69.91 -74.54
CA LYS A 211 -41.85 -69.48 -73.18
C LYS A 211 -40.81 -69.75 -72.09
N LEU A 212 -40.06 -70.87 -72.21
CA LEU A 212 -38.96 -71.17 -71.31
C LEU A 212 -37.85 -70.14 -71.48
N GLN A 213 -37.42 -69.84 -72.71
CA GLN A 213 -36.40 -68.83 -72.99
C GLN A 213 -36.83 -67.42 -72.51
N ASP A 214 -38.09 -67.06 -72.71
CA ASP A 214 -38.61 -65.81 -72.12
C ASP A 214 -38.57 -65.76 -70.61
N ALA A 215 -38.84 -66.90 -69.93
CA ALA A 215 -38.76 -66.97 -68.47
C ALA A 215 -37.31 -66.93 -67.97
N GLU A 216 -36.38 -67.52 -68.67
CA GLU A 216 -34.95 -67.45 -68.41
C GLU A 216 -34.41 -65.99 -68.55
N ALA A 217 -34.83 -65.29 -69.60
CA ALA A 217 -34.49 -63.87 -69.81
C ALA A 217 -35.05 -62.98 -68.67
N LYS A 218 -36.28 -63.29 -68.22
CA LYS A 218 -36.93 -62.54 -67.12
C LYS A 218 -36.20 -62.74 -65.79
N ILE A 219 -35.67 -63.92 -65.47
CA ILE A 219 -34.89 -64.19 -64.29
C ILE A 219 -33.63 -63.35 -64.30
N ILE A 220 -32.84 -63.37 -65.37
CA ILE A 220 -31.62 -62.61 -65.50
C ILE A 220 -31.88 -61.10 -65.28
N ASN A 221 -32.93 -60.61 -65.90
CA ASN A 221 -33.33 -59.23 -65.74
C ASN A 221 -33.71 -58.91 -64.29
N GLN A 222 -34.43 -59.77 -63.57
CA GLN A 222 -34.84 -59.51 -62.17
C GLN A 222 -33.65 -59.72 -61.19
N GLU A 223 -32.69 -60.67 -61.46
CA GLU A 223 -31.44 -60.79 -60.71
C GLU A 223 -30.59 -59.50 -60.82
N ASN A 224 -30.45 -58.98 -62.03
CA ASN A 224 -29.74 -57.71 -62.25
C ASN A 224 -30.42 -56.54 -61.53
N LYS A 225 -31.77 -56.47 -61.53
CA LYS A 225 -32.52 -55.46 -60.80
C LYS A 225 -32.33 -55.56 -59.30
N LEU A 226 -32.35 -56.78 -58.71
CA LEU A 226 -32.07 -57.04 -57.32
C LEU A 226 -30.64 -56.68 -56.96
N LEU A 227 -29.64 -56.99 -57.81
CA LEU A 227 -28.23 -56.60 -57.61
C LEU A 227 -28.06 -55.10 -57.61
N SER A 228 -28.73 -54.39 -58.55
CA SER A 228 -28.74 -52.93 -58.59
C SER A 228 -29.28 -52.33 -57.25
N SER A 229 -30.44 -52.87 -56.77
CA SER A 229 -31.03 -52.40 -55.48
C SER A 229 -30.13 -52.68 -54.25
N LYS A 230 -29.38 -53.80 -54.27
CA LYS A 230 -28.35 -54.10 -53.26
C LYS A 230 -27.21 -53.09 -53.31
N ASN A 231 -26.75 -52.67 -54.48
CA ASN A 231 -25.72 -51.69 -54.69
C ASN A 231 -26.20 -50.30 -54.19
N ASP A 232 -27.45 -49.94 -54.52
CA ASP A 232 -28.08 -48.68 -54.02
C ASP A 232 -28.14 -48.61 -52.47
N PHE A 233 -28.43 -49.78 -51.85
CA PHE A 233 -28.39 -49.87 -50.37
C PHE A 233 -26.99 -49.71 -49.80
N ILE A 234 -25.97 -50.30 -50.37
CA ILE A 234 -24.57 -50.17 -49.98
C ILE A 234 -24.12 -48.71 -50.15
N ASN A 235 -24.42 -48.09 -51.29
CA ASN A 235 -24.12 -46.64 -51.54
C ASN A 235 -24.80 -45.74 -50.54
N SER A 236 -26.04 -46.02 -50.13
CA SER A 236 -26.75 -45.28 -49.10
C SER A 236 -26.09 -45.39 -47.72
N LYS A 237 -25.47 -46.55 -47.39
CA LYS A 237 -24.66 -46.68 -46.16
C LYS A 237 -23.34 -45.92 -46.23
N VAL A 238 -22.66 -45.91 -47.35
CA VAL A 238 -21.41 -45.15 -47.57
C VAL A 238 -21.69 -43.66 -47.44
N GLU A 239 -22.85 -43.20 -47.92
CA GLU A 239 -23.28 -41.82 -47.84
C GLU A 239 -23.38 -41.30 -46.38
N ILE A 240 -23.79 -42.13 -45.39
CA ILE A 240 -23.77 -41.76 -43.96
C ILE A 240 -22.35 -41.42 -43.50
N ASN A 241 -21.39 -42.28 -43.84
CA ASN A 241 -19.99 -42.05 -43.44
C ASN A 241 -19.42 -40.78 -44.09
N ARG A 242 -19.79 -40.51 -45.34
CA ARG A 242 -19.41 -39.28 -46.05
C ARG A 242 -19.96 -38.04 -45.32
N ILE A 243 -21.26 -38.08 -44.94
CA ILE A 243 -21.88 -36.97 -44.19
C ILE A 243 -21.19 -36.78 -42.84
N ILE A 244 -20.90 -37.84 -42.09
CA ILE A 244 -20.21 -37.76 -40.81
C ILE A 244 -18.86 -37.10 -40.99
N ALA A 245 -18.04 -37.54 -41.97
CA ALA A 245 -16.73 -36.98 -42.23
C ALA A 245 -16.78 -35.48 -42.60
N GLU A 246 -17.65 -35.12 -43.53
CA GLU A 246 -17.85 -33.75 -44.01
C GLU A 246 -18.24 -32.80 -42.86
N TYR A 247 -19.22 -33.19 -42.05
CA TYR A 247 -19.65 -32.33 -40.93
C TYR A 247 -18.67 -32.35 -39.78
N SER A 248 -17.89 -33.40 -39.55
CA SER A 248 -16.79 -33.37 -38.57
C SER A 248 -15.71 -32.36 -38.95
N GLU A 249 -15.38 -32.25 -40.23
CA GLU A 249 -14.46 -31.22 -40.74
C GLU A 249 -15.00 -29.82 -40.53
N LYS A 250 -16.29 -29.60 -40.88
CA LYS A 250 -16.95 -28.27 -40.68
C LYS A 250 -16.98 -27.85 -39.21
N VAL A 251 -17.29 -28.81 -38.31
CA VAL A 251 -17.28 -28.58 -36.87
C VAL A 251 -15.87 -28.20 -36.39
N ALA A 252 -14.87 -29.04 -36.72
CA ALA A 252 -13.49 -28.80 -36.32
C ALA A 252 -12.96 -27.45 -36.82
N LYS A 253 -13.29 -27.05 -38.03
CA LYS A 253 -12.94 -25.73 -38.59
C LYS A 253 -13.61 -24.62 -37.80
N SER A 254 -14.92 -24.69 -37.52
CA SER A 254 -15.66 -23.66 -36.77
C SER A 254 -15.17 -23.54 -35.33
N GLU A 255 -14.81 -24.65 -34.67
CA GLU A 255 -14.19 -24.66 -33.36
C GLU A 255 -12.82 -23.98 -33.36
N SER A 256 -11.98 -24.28 -34.35
CA SER A 256 -10.66 -23.66 -34.54
C SER A 256 -10.79 -22.15 -34.72
N ASP A 257 -11.73 -21.70 -35.56
CA ASP A 257 -12.02 -20.27 -35.74
C ASP A 257 -12.51 -19.59 -34.44
N GLN A 258 -13.33 -20.31 -33.66
CA GLN A 258 -13.80 -19.84 -32.36
C GLN A 258 -12.64 -19.69 -31.34
N PHE A 259 -11.75 -20.68 -31.25
CA PHE A 259 -10.58 -20.59 -30.37
C PHE A 259 -9.64 -19.48 -30.79
N THR A 260 -9.44 -19.27 -32.08
CA THR A 260 -8.66 -18.15 -32.61
C THR A 260 -9.26 -16.80 -32.22
N ALA A 261 -10.58 -16.66 -32.39
CA ALA A 261 -11.29 -15.43 -31.99
C ALA A 261 -11.20 -15.18 -30.47
N LYS A 262 -11.29 -16.25 -29.67
CA LYS A 262 -11.17 -16.17 -28.20
C LYS A 262 -9.76 -15.83 -27.74
N SER A 263 -8.73 -16.37 -28.40
CA SER A 263 -7.33 -15.97 -28.16
C SER A 263 -7.13 -14.48 -28.45
N SER A 264 -7.63 -14.01 -29.60
CA SER A 264 -7.56 -12.57 -29.96
C SER A 264 -8.31 -11.68 -28.97
N GLN A 265 -9.42 -12.15 -28.40
CA GLN A 265 -10.16 -11.46 -27.33
C GLN A 265 -9.30 -11.30 -26.08
N TYR A 266 -8.62 -12.38 -25.64
CA TYR A 266 -7.75 -12.34 -24.47
C TYR A 266 -6.55 -11.44 -24.69
N ASP A 267 -5.94 -11.46 -25.86
CA ASP A 267 -4.82 -10.58 -26.22
C ASP A 267 -5.25 -9.12 -26.23
N ALA A 268 -6.42 -8.82 -26.78
CA ALA A 268 -6.99 -7.48 -26.75
C ALA A 268 -7.29 -7.02 -25.32
N SER A 269 -7.83 -7.91 -24.47
CA SER A 269 -8.09 -7.63 -23.05
C SER A 269 -6.80 -7.35 -22.25
N ALA A 270 -5.73 -8.12 -22.50
CA ALA A 270 -4.43 -7.86 -21.89
C ALA A 270 -3.87 -6.49 -22.30
N GLN A 271 -4.05 -6.09 -23.56
CA GLN A 271 -3.66 -4.76 -24.04
C GLN A 271 -4.49 -3.65 -23.39
N VAL A 272 -5.81 -3.86 -23.16
CA VAL A 272 -6.65 -2.91 -22.41
C VAL A 272 -6.07 -2.68 -21.02
N ASN A 273 -5.80 -3.75 -20.26
CA ASN A 273 -5.24 -3.64 -18.92
C ASN A 273 -3.89 -2.90 -18.89
N LYS A 274 -3.02 -3.15 -19.87
CA LYS A 274 -1.74 -2.43 -20.01
C LYS A 274 -1.96 -0.94 -20.25
N LEU A 275 -2.86 -0.58 -21.17
CA LEU A 275 -3.16 0.82 -21.50
C LEU A 275 -3.89 1.54 -20.35
N GLU A 276 -4.75 0.85 -19.60
CA GLU A 276 -5.40 1.40 -18.40
C GLU A 276 -4.37 1.75 -17.31
N ASN A 277 -3.38 0.87 -17.08
CA ASN A 277 -2.29 1.14 -16.17
C ASN A 277 -1.46 2.35 -16.64
N GLN A 278 -1.18 2.46 -17.93
CA GLN A 278 -0.48 3.61 -18.49
C GLN A 278 -1.30 4.90 -18.34
N TYR A 279 -2.59 4.85 -18.63
CA TYR A 279 -3.51 5.98 -18.45
C TYR A 279 -3.57 6.44 -16.99
N ALA A 280 -3.69 5.51 -16.05
CA ALA A 280 -3.69 5.80 -14.62
C ALA A 280 -2.38 6.48 -14.19
N ASN A 281 -1.23 5.95 -14.61
CA ASN A 281 0.08 6.51 -14.30
C ASN A 281 0.24 7.93 -14.88
N TYR A 282 -0.15 8.14 -16.13
CA TYR A 282 -0.07 9.47 -16.77
C TYR A 282 -1.03 10.47 -16.14
N SER A 283 -2.23 10.02 -15.73
CA SER A 283 -3.21 10.86 -15.03
C SER A 283 -2.70 11.29 -13.65
N ILE A 284 -2.13 10.36 -12.88
CA ILE A 284 -1.52 10.66 -11.58
C ILE A 284 -0.36 11.63 -11.77
N ARG A 285 0.53 11.39 -12.73
CA ARG A 285 1.67 12.26 -13.01
C ARG A 285 1.23 13.66 -13.42
N ASN A 286 0.20 13.78 -14.23
CA ASN A 286 -0.35 15.08 -14.65
C ASN A 286 -0.86 15.92 -13.47
N ASN A 287 -1.43 15.26 -12.46
CA ASN A 287 -1.86 15.94 -11.22
C ASN A 287 -0.66 16.39 -10.35
N MET A 288 0.52 15.78 -10.50
CA MET A 288 1.73 16.14 -9.76
C MET A 288 2.41 17.42 -10.29
N TYR A 289 2.01 17.91 -11.45
CA TYR A 289 2.49 19.21 -11.96
C TYR A 289 2.01 20.38 -11.10
N TYR A 290 0.89 20.21 -10.39
CA TYR A 290 0.39 21.17 -9.41
C TYR A 290 0.86 20.76 -8.01
N ILE A 291 1.89 21.43 -7.51
CA ILE A 291 2.38 21.18 -6.16
C ILE A 291 1.44 21.85 -5.18
N ARG A 292 0.86 21.04 -4.29
CA ARG A 292 -0.20 21.46 -3.38
C ARG A 292 0.24 21.43 -1.93
N ALA A 293 -0.41 22.27 -1.11
CA ALA A 293 -0.21 22.32 0.33
C ALA A 293 -0.65 21.00 0.98
N ALA A 294 0.27 20.33 1.69
CA ALA A 294 0.00 19.10 2.43
C ALA A 294 -0.89 19.33 3.67
N GLN A 295 -0.81 20.55 4.24
CA GLN A 295 -1.56 21.00 5.42
C GLN A 295 -1.90 22.47 5.32
N SER A 296 -2.87 22.92 6.14
CA SER A 296 -3.20 24.35 6.25
C SER A 296 -2.19 25.07 7.12
N GLY A 297 -1.73 26.24 6.69
CA GLY A 297 -0.73 27.01 7.41
C GLY A 297 -0.20 28.20 6.61
N TYR A 298 0.85 28.80 7.11
CA TYR A 298 1.53 29.91 6.47
C TYR A 298 2.76 29.43 5.71
N ILE A 299 2.98 29.94 4.50
CA ILE A 299 4.23 29.75 3.75
C ILE A 299 5.32 30.54 4.47
N ASN A 300 6.29 29.83 5.05
CA ASN A 300 7.34 30.47 5.85
C ASN A 300 8.54 30.88 4.99
N ARG A 301 9.01 29.99 4.13
CA ARG A 301 10.18 30.24 3.28
C ARG A 301 10.04 29.51 1.95
N ALA A 302 10.22 30.22 0.85
CA ALA A 302 10.44 29.66 -0.49
C ALA A 302 11.94 29.34 -0.62
N LEU A 303 12.27 28.09 -0.85
CA LEU A 303 13.66 27.62 -0.97
C LEU A 303 14.12 27.69 -2.43
N GLN A 304 13.18 27.62 -3.37
CA GLN A 304 13.38 27.77 -4.82
C GLN A 304 12.48 28.92 -5.27
N SER A 305 13.03 29.92 -5.92
CA SER A 305 12.28 31.14 -6.24
C SER A 305 12.27 31.54 -7.72
N GLY A 306 13.16 30.95 -8.52
CA GLY A 306 13.32 31.33 -9.93
C GLY A 306 12.24 30.73 -10.84
N ILE A 307 11.43 31.58 -11.49
CA ILE A 307 10.60 31.15 -12.63
C ILE A 307 11.54 30.69 -13.75
N GLY A 308 11.26 29.52 -14.34
CA GLY A 308 12.14 28.89 -15.34
C GLY A 308 13.24 28.01 -14.73
N GLU A 309 13.40 27.98 -13.43
CA GLU A 309 14.37 27.12 -12.74
C GLU A 309 13.94 25.64 -12.83
N THR A 310 14.91 24.76 -13.09
CA THR A 310 14.68 23.32 -13.14
C THR A 310 14.90 22.70 -11.76
N ILE A 311 13.89 22.01 -11.27
CA ILE A 311 13.94 21.30 -10.01
C ILE A 311 13.97 19.79 -10.23
N LYS A 312 14.68 19.08 -9.35
CA LYS A 312 14.76 17.63 -9.35
C LYS A 312 13.72 17.05 -8.38
N GLU A 313 13.39 15.79 -8.59
CA GLU A 313 12.60 15.01 -7.61
C GLU A 313 13.27 15.06 -6.22
N GLY A 314 12.46 15.22 -5.17
CA GLY A 314 12.94 15.37 -3.80
C GLY A 314 13.44 16.76 -3.42
N THR A 315 13.53 17.72 -4.35
CA THR A 315 13.95 19.08 -4.03
C THR A 315 12.92 19.77 -3.16
N ALA A 316 13.37 20.32 -2.02
CA ALA A 316 12.53 21.11 -1.14
C ALA A 316 12.22 22.48 -1.81
N ILE A 317 10.95 22.83 -1.89
CA ILE A 317 10.44 24.00 -2.59
C ILE A 317 10.10 25.12 -1.63
N ALA A 318 9.31 24.80 -0.60
CA ALA A 318 8.85 25.75 0.39
C ALA A 318 8.62 25.03 1.74
N THR A 319 8.56 25.81 2.82
CA THR A 319 8.21 25.32 4.14
C THR A 319 6.86 25.87 4.56
N ILE A 320 5.94 25.03 5.01
CA ILE A 320 4.65 25.41 5.59
C ILE A 320 4.71 25.27 7.10
N MET A 321 4.32 26.34 7.79
CA MET A 321 4.09 26.38 9.22
C MET A 321 2.60 26.26 9.51
N PRO A 322 2.13 25.25 10.27
CA PRO A 322 0.72 25.16 10.65
C PRO A 322 0.23 26.42 11.37
N SER A 323 -1.02 26.81 11.12
CA SER A 323 -1.63 27.99 11.76
C SER A 323 -2.01 27.77 13.22
N ALA A 324 -2.27 26.51 13.60
CA ALA A 324 -2.59 26.13 14.97
C ALA A 324 -1.65 25.02 15.42
N TYR A 325 -0.93 25.27 16.50
CA TYR A 325 -0.01 24.29 17.06
C TYR A 325 0.04 24.41 18.58
N ASP A 326 0.22 23.28 19.24
CA ASP A 326 0.44 23.19 20.66
C ASP A 326 1.95 23.35 20.90
N ILE A 327 2.34 24.40 21.63
CA ILE A 327 3.74 24.67 21.98
C ILE A 327 4.23 23.66 23.03
N ALA A 328 5.48 23.25 22.87
CA ALA A 328 6.24 22.46 23.83
C ALA A 328 7.67 22.96 23.86
N VAL A 329 8.42 22.59 24.89
CA VAL A 329 9.88 22.81 24.94
C VAL A 329 10.57 21.50 24.85
N GLU A 330 11.47 21.35 23.89
CA GLU A 330 12.45 20.30 23.90
C GLU A 330 13.68 20.77 24.66
N THR A 331 14.16 19.96 25.58
CA THR A 331 15.38 20.22 26.34
C THR A 331 16.24 18.98 26.39
N TYR A 332 17.51 19.18 26.62
CA TYR A 332 18.53 18.15 26.58
C TYR A 332 19.17 17.99 27.95
N VAL A 333 19.13 16.77 28.48
CA VAL A 333 19.68 16.41 29.80
C VAL A 333 20.81 15.44 29.69
N ASN A 334 21.72 15.47 30.65
CA ASN A 334 22.87 14.59 30.66
C ASN A 334 22.45 13.13 30.94
N PRO A 335 23.19 12.13 30.43
CA PRO A 335 22.88 10.72 30.68
C PRO A 335 22.81 10.33 32.15
N VAL A 336 23.60 10.99 33.00
CA VAL A 336 23.68 10.72 34.44
C VAL A 336 22.39 11.13 35.17
N ASP A 337 21.66 12.11 34.63
CA ASP A 337 20.43 12.66 35.22
C ASP A 337 19.17 11.96 34.71
N LEU A 338 19.25 11.22 33.61
CA LEU A 338 18.10 10.55 32.96
C LEU A 338 17.31 9.62 33.89
N PRO A 339 17.93 8.78 34.73
CA PRO A 339 17.20 7.88 35.64
C PRO A 339 16.32 8.61 36.66
N LEU A 340 16.56 9.89 36.87
CA LEU A 340 15.86 10.72 37.85
C LEU A 340 14.65 11.43 37.24
N ILE A 341 14.57 11.45 35.91
CA ILE A 341 13.54 12.18 35.15
C ILE A 341 12.43 11.22 34.76
N ARG A 342 11.19 11.54 35.14
CA ARG A 342 10.03 10.72 34.84
C ARG A 342 8.95 11.53 34.12
N LYS A 343 8.17 10.83 33.30
CA LYS A 343 6.99 11.44 32.68
C LYS A 343 6.00 11.92 33.75
N GLY A 344 5.52 13.14 33.61
CA GLY A 344 4.58 13.77 34.52
C GLY A 344 5.22 14.66 35.60
N GLU A 345 6.55 14.67 35.70
CA GLU A 345 7.25 15.56 36.67
C GLU A 345 7.10 17.03 36.28
N LYS A 346 7.08 17.87 37.29
CA LYS A 346 6.97 19.32 37.14
C LYS A 346 8.32 19.92 36.76
N VAL A 347 8.29 20.87 35.84
CA VAL A 347 9.46 21.59 35.36
C VAL A 347 9.18 23.06 35.39
N ARG A 348 10.11 23.88 35.87
CA ARG A 348 10.11 25.31 35.63
C ARG A 348 10.82 25.63 34.33
N VAL A 349 10.17 26.41 33.49
CA VAL A 349 10.67 26.84 32.19
C VAL A 349 10.76 28.37 32.16
N TRP A 350 11.83 28.88 31.57
CA TRP A 350 11.92 30.29 31.21
C TRP A 350 12.47 30.44 29.81
N PHE A 351 12.06 31.51 29.18
CA PHE A 351 12.32 31.70 27.77
C PHE A 351 13.31 32.86 27.57
N ASP A 352 14.18 32.74 26.58
CA ASP A 352 15.10 33.80 26.24
C ASP A 352 14.32 35.06 25.81
N GLY A 353 14.75 36.21 26.29
CA GLY A 353 14.08 37.50 26.06
C GLY A 353 12.97 37.87 27.05
N TRP A 354 12.63 36.99 28.02
CA TRP A 354 11.70 37.32 29.09
C TRP A 354 12.46 37.63 30.38
N PRO A 355 12.08 38.69 31.15
CA PRO A 355 12.74 39.02 32.41
C PRO A 355 12.49 37.91 33.43
N THR A 356 13.55 37.28 33.92
CA THR A 356 13.48 36.21 34.91
C THR A 356 14.48 36.37 36.03
N ILE A 357 14.07 35.96 37.24
CA ILE A 357 14.95 35.83 38.41
C ILE A 357 14.70 34.39 38.92
N VAL A 358 15.72 33.54 38.85
CA VAL A 358 15.62 32.11 39.19
C VAL A 358 16.41 31.81 40.43
N PHE A 359 15.75 31.25 41.46
CA PHE A 359 16.38 30.72 42.66
C PHE A 359 16.36 29.18 42.60
N SER A 360 17.53 28.58 42.37
CA SER A 360 17.66 27.17 42.07
C SER A 360 17.02 26.23 43.12
N GLY A 361 17.22 26.47 44.41
CA GLY A 361 16.67 25.63 45.47
C GLY A 361 15.26 26.03 45.94
N TRP A 362 14.75 27.18 45.52
CA TRP A 362 13.46 27.72 45.92
C TRP A 362 12.62 28.15 44.71
N PRO A 363 12.09 27.19 43.96
CA PRO A 363 11.38 27.46 42.70
C PRO A 363 10.16 28.40 42.87
N ASN A 364 9.50 28.36 44.04
CA ASN A 364 8.36 29.24 44.35
C ASN A 364 8.72 30.70 44.59
N ALA A 365 10.00 31.00 44.88
CA ALA A 365 10.52 32.35 45.00
C ALA A 365 11.00 32.95 43.67
N SER A 366 11.06 32.12 42.61
CA SER A 366 11.50 32.56 41.27
C SER A 366 10.42 33.36 40.58
N TYR A 367 10.82 34.45 39.86
CA TYR A 367 9.94 35.30 39.09
C TYR A 367 10.18 35.14 37.60
N GLY A 368 9.10 35.21 36.76
CA GLY A 368 9.21 35.09 35.31
C GLY A 368 9.43 33.67 34.79
N THR A 369 9.22 32.65 35.63
CA THR A 369 9.25 31.25 35.24
C THR A 369 7.84 30.69 35.01
N PHE A 370 7.70 29.76 34.10
CA PHE A 370 6.44 29.13 33.73
C PHE A 370 6.44 27.67 34.12
N GLY A 371 5.28 27.14 34.50
CA GLY A 371 5.12 25.73 34.81
C GLY A 371 5.01 24.88 33.55
N GLY A 372 5.67 23.74 33.57
CA GLY A 372 5.58 22.69 32.55
C GLY A 372 5.56 21.31 33.16
N LYS A 373 5.14 20.32 32.38
CA LYS A 373 5.20 18.90 32.71
C LYS A 373 5.94 18.10 31.66
N ILE A 374 6.71 17.15 32.08
CA ILE A 374 7.41 16.21 31.17
C ILE A 374 6.37 15.28 30.53
N VAL A 375 6.23 15.34 29.20
CA VAL A 375 5.29 14.50 28.44
C VAL A 375 5.98 13.33 27.78
N ALA A 376 7.24 13.49 27.38
CA ALA A 376 8.02 12.40 26.77
C ALA A 376 9.49 12.51 27.15
N VAL A 377 10.12 11.35 27.30
CA VAL A 377 11.55 11.18 27.52
C VAL A 377 12.04 10.23 26.41
N GLU A 378 13.01 10.66 25.62
CA GLU A 378 13.58 9.79 24.58
C GLU A 378 14.54 8.75 25.18
N ASN A 379 14.51 7.54 24.64
CA ASN A 379 15.31 6.41 25.12
C ASN A 379 16.65 6.24 24.37
N PHE A 380 16.97 7.15 23.45
CA PHE A 380 18.23 7.14 22.69
C PHE A 380 18.95 8.47 22.84
N ILE A 381 20.26 8.44 22.71
CA ILE A 381 21.12 9.62 22.79
C ILE A 381 21.02 10.41 21.48
N SER A 382 20.80 11.71 21.59
CA SER A 382 20.85 12.65 20.47
C SER A 382 22.32 12.91 20.06
N ASP A 383 22.51 13.51 18.87
CA ASP A 383 23.85 13.80 18.31
C ASP A 383 24.74 14.65 19.21
N ASN A 384 24.15 15.40 20.14
CA ASN A 384 24.85 16.21 21.14
C ASN A 384 25.30 15.43 22.40
N GLY A 385 25.14 14.10 22.42
CA GLY A 385 25.49 13.25 23.55
C GLY A 385 24.56 13.34 24.76
N LYS A 386 23.38 13.91 24.60
CA LYS A 386 22.37 14.11 25.65
C LYS A 386 21.05 13.44 25.29
N TYR A 387 20.19 13.23 26.29
CA TYR A 387 18.82 12.73 26.08
C TYR A 387 17.86 13.89 25.91
N ARG A 388 17.00 13.81 24.90
CA ARG A 388 15.98 14.78 24.65
C ARG A 388 14.75 14.47 25.50
N ILE A 389 14.20 15.49 26.16
CA ILE A 389 12.91 15.45 26.86
C ILE A 389 11.99 16.49 26.28
N LEU A 390 10.69 16.18 26.25
CA LEU A 390 9.65 17.07 25.76
C LEU A 390 8.76 17.51 26.93
N ILE A 391 8.60 18.82 27.07
CA ILE A 391 7.88 19.48 28.16
C ILE A 391 6.71 20.23 27.55
N ALA A 392 5.50 19.98 28.07
CA ALA A 392 4.30 20.72 27.69
C ALA A 392 3.89 21.69 28.82
N PRO A 393 3.11 22.75 28.53
CA PRO A 393 2.56 23.65 29.55
C PRO A 393 1.75 22.85 30.60
N ASP A 394 1.89 23.20 31.87
CA ASP A 394 1.02 22.69 32.92
C ASP A 394 -0.33 23.40 32.90
N PRO A 395 -1.46 22.70 32.72
CA PRO A 395 -2.79 23.32 32.73
C PRO A 395 -3.15 24.04 34.01
N ASN A 396 -2.51 23.70 35.14
CA ASN A 396 -2.77 24.27 36.47
C ASN A 396 -1.92 25.50 36.78
N GLU A 397 -1.05 25.93 35.87
CA GLU A 397 -0.13 27.03 36.02
C GLU A 397 -0.45 28.14 34.99
N PRO A 398 0.09 29.35 35.16
CA PRO A 398 -0.08 30.41 34.17
C PRO A 398 0.31 29.98 32.77
N LYS A 399 -0.51 30.37 31.78
CA LYS A 399 -0.24 30.04 30.37
C LYS A 399 1.10 30.61 29.92
N TRP A 400 1.79 29.86 29.08
CA TRP A 400 3.00 30.33 28.44
C TRP A 400 2.68 31.53 27.54
N PRO A 401 3.62 32.47 27.34
CA PRO A 401 3.40 33.66 26.52
C PRO A 401 2.97 33.30 25.09
N ALA A 402 1.95 34.01 24.58
CA ALA A 402 1.41 33.74 23.24
C ALA A 402 2.36 34.17 22.10
N GLN A 403 3.35 35.02 22.41
CA GLN A 403 4.32 35.53 21.44
C GLN A 403 5.53 34.59 21.22
N LEU A 404 5.55 33.43 21.89
CA LEU A 404 6.64 32.46 21.72
C LEU A 404 6.63 31.86 20.30
N SER A 405 7.74 32.05 19.63
CA SER A 405 7.96 31.44 18.31
C SER A 405 8.68 30.09 18.42
N ILE A 406 8.38 29.16 17.50
CA ILE A 406 9.15 27.90 17.41
C ILE A 406 10.60 28.24 17.11
N GLY A 407 11.53 27.57 17.82
CA GLY A 407 12.96 27.85 17.76
C GLY A 407 13.47 28.87 18.77
N SER A 408 12.59 29.56 19.53
CA SER A 408 13.04 30.43 20.64
C SER A 408 13.77 29.59 21.68
N GLY A 409 14.88 30.10 22.20
CA GLY A 409 15.63 29.47 23.28
C GLY A 409 14.82 29.35 24.56
N ALA A 410 15.00 28.24 25.26
CA ALA A 410 14.36 27.95 26.53
C ALA A 410 15.33 27.26 27.47
N GLN A 411 15.23 27.60 28.75
CA GLN A 411 15.95 26.93 29.80
C GLN A 411 14.96 26.26 30.74
N THR A 412 15.33 25.13 31.29
CA THR A 412 14.43 24.30 32.08
C THR A 412 15.08 23.84 33.38
N LEU A 413 14.27 23.71 34.40
CA LEU A 413 14.66 23.24 35.73
C LEU A 413 13.65 22.17 36.14
N ALA A 414 14.01 20.89 35.97
CA ALA A 414 13.20 19.77 36.46
C ALA A 414 13.31 19.72 37.99
N LEU A 415 12.15 19.73 38.65
CA LEU A 415 12.06 19.76 40.11
C LEU A 415 11.97 18.32 40.63
N LEU A 416 12.94 17.97 41.48
CA LEU A 416 13.01 16.68 42.17
C LEU A 416 12.53 16.80 43.62
N ASP A 417 13.05 15.98 44.51
CA ASP A 417 12.68 15.97 45.93
C ASP A 417 13.23 17.18 46.71
N THR A 418 12.52 17.52 47.77
CA THR A 418 12.97 18.54 48.71
C THR A 418 13.77 17.91 49.83
N VAL A 419 15.01 18.32 50.01
CA VAL A 419 15.97 17.84 51.01
C VAL A 419 16.49 19.00 51.88
N PRO A 420 17.06 18.73 53.05
CA PRO A 420 17.75 19.82 53.81
C PRO A 420 18.98 20.33 53.05
N MET A 421 19.27 21.64 53.17
CA MET A 421 20.37 22.29 52.45
C MET A 421 21.74 21.65 52.79
N TRP A 422 21.96 21.21 54.02
CA TRP A 422 23.20 20.52 54.42
C TRP A 422 23.44 19.27 53.60
N PHE A 423 22.38 18.50 53.29
CA PHE A 423 22.45 17.30 52.49
C PHE A 423 22.85 17.60 51.04
N GLU A 424 22.29 18.65 50.47
CA GLU A 424 22.60 19.08 49.11
C GLU A 424 24.06 19.56 48.98
N ILE A 425 24.54 20.32 49.97
CA ILE A 425 25.97 20.74 50.03
C ILE A 425 26.89 19.50 50.14
N TRP A 426 26.56 18.58 51.05
CA TRP A 426 27.32 17.33 51.24
C TRP A 426 27.35 16.51 49.95
N ARG A 427 26.21 16.33 49.31
CA ARG A 427 26.05 15.60 48.04
C ARG A 427 26.91 16.21 46.92
N THR A 428 26.83 17.53 46.75
CA THR A 428 27.55 18.24 45.70
C THR A 428 29.04 18.15 45.89
N LEU A 429 29.51 18.28 47.15
CA LEU A 429 30.94 18.14 47.50
C LEU A 429 31.49 16.72 47.19
N ASN A 430 30.68 15.71 47.35
CA ASN A 430 31.05 14.32 47.07
C ASN A 430 30.73 13.86 45.62
N GLY A 431 30.16 14.74 44.76
CA GLY A 431 29.87 14.43 43.36
C GLY A 431 28.73 13.44 43.16
N PHE A 432 27.85 13.22 44.15
CA PHE A 432 26.72 12.30 43.99
C PHE A 432 25.60 12.96 43.23
N PRO A 433 24.88 12.17 42.34
CA PRO A 433 23.72 12.65 41.60
C PRO A 433 22.57 13.02 42.56
N PRO A 434 21.61 13.88 42.16
CA PRO A 434 20.38 14.09 42.89
C PRO A 434 19.66 12.78 43.23
N ASN A 435 18.97 12.75 44.38
CA ASN A 435 18.22 11.56 44.85
C ASN A 435 19.06 10.28 45.10
N TYR A 436 20.38 10.38 45.34
CA TYR A 436 21.28 9.24 45.54
C TYR A 436 20.83 8.24 46.62
N TYR A 437 20.11 8.68 47.65
CA TYR A 437 19.65 7.85 48.77
C TYR A 437 18.15 7.57 48.79
N LYS A 438 17.42 7.71 47.68
CA LYS A 438 16.03 7.34 47.66
C LYS A 438 15.88 5.82 47.73
N LYS A 439 15.42 5.27 48.87
CA LYS A 439 14.93 3.91 48.94
C LYS A 439 13.75 3.79 47.98
N ASP A 440 13.82 2.83 47.05
CA ASP A 440 12.71 2.52 46.14
C ASP A 440 11.39 2.41 46.95
N ALA A 441 10.47 3.27 46.68
CA ALA A 441 9.12 3.15 47.22
C ALA A 441 8.55 1.83 46.69
N LYS A 442 8.24 0.87 47.58
CA LYS A 442 7.60 -0.39 47.22
C LYS A 442 6.41 -0.07 46.31
N PRO A 443 6.22 -0.78 45.19
CA PRO A 443 5.08 -0.58 44.33
C PRO A 443 3.81 -0.83 45.14
N THR A 444 2.97 0.18 45.23
CA THR A 444 1.64 0.10 45.82
C THR A 444 0.88 -0.96 45.02
N LYS A 445 0.55 -2.07 45.66
CA LYS A 445 -0.31 -3.10 45.06
C LYS A 445 -1.65 -2.44 44.76
N GLU A 446 -1.97 -2.27 43.50
CA GLU A 446 -3.32 -2.02 43.04
C GLU A 446 -4.22 -3.13 43.54
N LYS A 447 -5.15 -2.79 44.40
CA LYS A 447 -6.27 -3.68 44.77
C LYS A 447 -7.15 -3.82 43.52
N LYS A 448 -7.33 -5.10 43.10
CA LYS A 448 -8.33 -5.49 42.12
C LYS A 448 -9.74 -5.09 42.55
#